data_7ac044250a71c83acd56fb1cd302bc6a
#
_entry.id   7ac044250a71c83acd56fb1cd302bc6a
#
_cell.length_a   1.000
_cell.length_b   1.000
_cell.length_c   1.000
_cell.angle_alpha   90.00
_cell.angle_beta   90.00
_cell.angle_gamma   90.00
#
_symmetry.space_group_name_H-M   'P 1'
#
loop_
_entity.id
_entity.type
_entity.pdbx_description
1 polymer ?
#
loop_
_entity_poly.entity_id
_entity_poly.type
_entity_poly.pdbx_seq_one_letter_code
_entity_poly.pdbx_strand_id
1 'polypeptide(L)'
;PVIDGEPIYEEIPHGLHDENELRWKDHDVRRYAYWSVFAGSFGHTYGNNSIMQFLKPGVTGAYGAKKPWQEAMNDPGFNQMKYLKNLMLTFPFFIRVPDQTNIAGTNGERYDRAIATRGDDYLLVYNYTGRPMQIDLRKISGTRKSAWWYTAKDGKLEYIGTFDNGIHEFQHHSGYNSGNDHVLIVTDS
;
A
#
# COMPACT_ATOMS: atom_id res chain seq x y z
N PRO A 1 -10.69 -8.91 -15.44
CA PRO A 1 -9.51 -8.31 -14.83
C PRO A 1 -9.57 -6.78 -14.85
N VAL A 2 -9.14 -6.13 -13.79
CA VAL A 2 -9.11 -4.67 -13.65
C VAL A 2 -7.69 -4.23 -13.32
N ILE A 3 -7.23 -3.14 -13.92
CA ILE A 3 -5.98 -2.46 -13.59
C ILE A 3 -6.28 -1.04 -13.14
N ASP A 4 -5.56 -0.55 -12.15
CA ASP A 4 -5.54 0.86 -11.77
C ASP A 4 -4.51 1.57 -12.65
N GLY A 5 -4.98 2.14 -13.75
CA GLY A 5 -4.13 2.66 -14.82
C GLY A 5 -3.66 4.10 -14.61
N GLU A 6 -4.38 4.89 -13.81
CA GLU A 6 -4.07 6.31 -13.63
C GLU A 6 -4.65 6.85 -12.31
N PRO A 7 -4.13 6.44 -11.13
CA PRO A 7 -4.70 6.87 -9.85
C PRO A 7 -4.35 8.31 -9.50
N ILE A 8 -3.13 8.55 -9.10
CA ILE A 8 -2.55 9.88 -8.82
C ILE A 8 -1.09 9.90 -9.25
N TYR A 9 -0.56 11.11 -9.42
CA TYR A 9 0.83 11.31 -9.81
C TYR A 9 1.62 11.95 -8.66
N GLU A 10 2.77 11.38 -8.30
CA GLU A 10 3.69 12.00 -7.36
C GLU A 10 4.10 13.38 -7.86
N GLU A 11 4.15 14.36 -6.97
CA GLU A 11 4.48 15.76 -7.23
C GLU A 11 3.45 16.55 -8.09
N ILE A 12 2.27 16.02 -8.40
CA ILE A 12 1.16 16.85 -8.92
C ILE A 12 0.46 17.57 -7.75
N PRO A 13 0.06 18.86 -7.91
CA PRO A 13 -0.80 19.53 -6.95
C PRO A 13 -2.15 18.84 -6.77
N HIS A 14 -2.72 18.84 -5.57
CA HIS A 14 -4.04 18.25 -5.30
C HIS A 14 -5.13 18.84 -6.18
N GLY A 15 -5.11 20.15 -6.39
CA GLY A 15 -6.03 20.87 -7.27
C GLY A 15 -5.67 20.81 -8.75
N LEU A 16 -4.68 20.03 -9.15
CA LEU A 16 -4.16 19.82 -10.49
C LEU A 16 -3.54 21.08 -11.12
N HIS A 17 -4.28 22.19 -11.14
CA HIS A 17 -3.89 23.45 -11.80
C HIS A 17 -3.41 24.55 -10.85
N ASP A 18 -3.64 24.43 -9.56
CA ASP A 18 -3.14 25.37 -8.56
C ASP A 18 -1.80 24.89 -7.99
N GLU A 19 -0.73 25.52 -8.41
CA GLU A 19 0.63 25.19 -7.98
C GLU A 19 0.91 25.46 -6.49
N ASN A 20 0.06 26.26 -5.83
CA ASN A 20 0.16 26.55 -4.39
C ASN A 20 -0.46 25.46 -3.52
N GLU A 21 -1.26 24.56 -4.09
CA GLU A 21 -1.83 23.44 -3.38
C GLU A 21 -0.76 22.43 -2.94
N LEU A 22 -1.09 21.66 -1.91
CA LEU A 22 -0.27 20.52 -1.49
C LEU A 22 -0.08 19.55 -2.66
N ARG A 23 1.06 18.89 -2.69
CA ARG A 23 1.37 17.90 -3.73
C ARG A 23 1.25 16.50 -3.18
N TRP A 24 0.79 15.59 -4.04
CA TRP A 24 0.81 14.17 -3.74
C TRP A 24 2.24 13.70 -3.50
N LYS A 25 2.44 12.94 -2.42
CA LYS A 25 3.76 12.44 -1.99
C LYS A 25 3.87 10.93 -2.15
N ASP A 26 5.04 10.40 -1.85
CA ASP A 26 5.36 8.98 -1.92
C ASP A 26 4.36 8.11 -1.13
N HIS A 27 3.98 8.52 0.07
CA HIS A 27 3.01 7.78 0.87
C HIS A 27 1.58 7.79 0.26
N ASP A 28 1.24 8.82 -0.51
CA ASP A 28 -0.05 8.88 -1.19
C ASP A 28 -0.08 7.93 -2.38
N VAL A 29 0.94 7.93 -3.23
CA VAL A 29 1.01 6.99 -4.37
C VAL A 29 1.10 5.55 -3.89
N ARG A 30 1.81 5.27 -2.76
CA ARG A 30 1.78 3.94 -2.12
C ARG A 30 0.38 3.56 -1.69
N ARG A 31 -0.34 4.45 -0.98
CA ARG A 31 -1.71 4.18 -0.52
C ARG A 31 -2.62 3.73 -1.67
N TYR A 32 -2.63 4.46 -2.77
CA TYR A 32 -3.46 4.11 -3.93
C TYR A 32 -3.04 2.78 -4.54
N ALA A 33 -1.73 2.54 -4.69
CA ALA A 33 -1.20 1.30 -5.23
C ALA A 33 -1.61 0.07 -4.38
N TYR A 34 -1.39 0.14 -3.07
CA TYR A 34 -1.75 -0.94 -2.16
C TYR A 34 -3.27 -1.13 -2.09
N TRP A 35 -4.06 -0.06 -1.98
CA TRP A 35 -5.51 -0.15 -1.97
C TRP A 35 -6.04 -0.84 -3.23
N SER A 36 -5.60 -0.41 -4.40
CA SER A 36 -6.06 -0.97 -5.68
C SER A 36 -5.72 -2.46 -5.78
N VAL A 37 -4.46 -2.82 -5.54
CA VAL A 37 -4.00 -4.21 -5.67
C VAL A 37 -4.65 -5.11 -4.62
N PHE A 38 -4.75 -4.68 -3.37
CA PHE A 38 -5.38 -5.46 -2.30
C PHE A 38 -6.90 -5.57 -2.46
N ALA A 39 -7.55 -4.61 -3.11
CA ALA A 39 -8.96 -4.67 -3.50
C ALA A 39 -9.24 -5.60 -4.69
N GLY A 40 -8.20 -6.18 -5.31
CA GLY A 40 -8.35 -7.18 -6.38
C GLY A 40 -7.92 -6.73 -7.77
N SER A 41 -7.40 -5.51 -7.92
CA SER A 41 -6.74 -5.11 -9.17
C SER A 41 -5.55 -6.02 -9.46
N PHE A 42 -5.37 -6.44 -10.72
CA PHE A 42 -4.23 -7.26 -11.10
C PHE A 42 -2.94 -6.45 -11.29
N GLY A 43 -3.04 -5.13 -11.28
CA GLY A 43 -1.90 -4.24 -11.43
C GLY A 43 -2.23 -2.80 -11.10
N HIS A 44 -1.16 -1.99 -11.04
CA HIS A 44 -1.18 -0.57 -10.76
C HIS A 44 -0.11 0.13 -11.59
N THR A 45 -0.39 1.33 -12.07
CA THR A 45 0.56 2.17 -12.78
C THR A 45 0.99 3.33 -11.90
N TYR A 46 2.30 3.46 -11.69
CA TYR A 46 2.87 4.62 -11.02
C TYR A 46 2.90 5.82 -11.94
N GLY A 47 2.56 6.99 -11.44
CA GLY A 47 2.66 8.27 -12.12
C GLY A 47 3.53 9.27 -11.36
N ASN A 48 4.21 10.16 -12.11
CA ASN A 48 4.97 11.28 -11.56
C ASN A 48 4.82 12.47 -12.49
N ASN A 49 4.64 13.66 -11.92
CA ASN A 49 4.39 14.90 -12.66
C ASN A 49 5.45 15.18 -13.74
N SER A 50 6.71 15.07 -13.38
CA SER A 50 7.81 15.37 -14.33
C SER A 50 8.07 14.25 -15.34
N ILE A 51 7.87 12.98 -14.92
CA ILE A 51 8.12 11.81 -15.76
C ILE A 51 7.08 11.72 -16.88
N MET A 52 5.79 11.90 -16.56
CA MET A 52 4.70 11.75 -17.54
C MET A 52 4.81 12.69 -18.73
N GLN A 53 5.43 13.84 -18.53
CA GLN A 53 5.62 14.85 -19.59
C GLN A 53 7.06 14.94 -20.11
N PHE A 54 7.95 14.06 -19.67
CA PHE A 54 9.38 14.06 -20.01
C PHE A 54 10.00 15.46 -19.86
N LEU A 55 9.71 16.14 -18.74
CA LEU A 55 10.14 17.52 -18.51
C LEU A 55 11.65 17.65 -18.64
N LYS A 56 12.09 18.56 -19.51
CA LYS A 56 13.52 18.84 -19.77
C LYS A 56 13.98 20.10 -19.03
N PRO A 57 15.29 20.24 -18.75
CA PRO A 57 15.84 21.49 -18.23
C PRO A 57 15.48 22.69 -19.12
N GLY A 58 15.10 23.81 -18.50
CA GLY A 58 14.78 25.05 -19.21
C GLY A 58 13.41 25.09 -19.90
N VAL A 59 12.60 24.03 -19.74
CA VAL A 59 11.23 23.98 -20.27
C VAL A 59 10.25 24.18 -19.13
N THR A 60 9.21 25.00 -19.33
CA THR A 60 8.11 25.13 -18.39
C THR A 60 7.21 23.90 -18.52
N GLY A 61 7.07 23.15 -17.42
CA GLY A 61 6.19 21.98 -17.37
C GLY A 61 4.74 22.35 -17.08
N ALA A 62 3.82 21.48 -17.47
CA ALA A 62 2.43 21.55 -17.03
C ALA A 62 2.31 21.18 -15.54
N TYR A 63 1.18 21.61 -14.92
CA TYR A 63 0.85 21.25 -13.52
C TYR A 63 1.96 21.59 -12.51
N GLY A 64 2.71 22.68 -12.77
CA GLY A 64 3.78 23.15 -11.90
C GLY A 64 4.90 22.13 -11.67
N ALA A 65 5.25 21.33 -12.67
CA ALA A 65 6.38 20.40 -12.56
C ALA A 65 7.69 21.16 -12.36
N LYS A 66 8.51 20.71 -11.39
CA LYS A 66 9.63 21.52 -10.85
C LYS A 66 11.02 21.02 -11.22
N LYS A 67 11.18 19.78 -11.69
CA LYS A 67 12.49 19.17 -11.93
C LYS A 67 12.48 18.33 -13.21
N PRO A 68 13.63 18.14 -13.85
CA PRO A 68 13.74 17.26 -15.02
C PRO A 68 13.31 15.83 -14.71
N TRP A 69 12.78 15.14 -15.72
CA TRP A 69 12.28 13.77 -15.55
C TRP A 69 13.35 12.79 -15.07
N GLN A 70 14.61 12.97 -15.46
CA GLN A 70 15.74 12.14 -15.01
C GLN A 70 15.95 12.24 -13.49
N GLU A 71 15.80 13.43 -12.93
CA GLU A 71 15.88 13.63 -11.48
C GLU A 71 14.69 13.01 -10.79
N ALA A 72 13.48 13.15 -11.37
CA ALA A 72 12.24 12.60 -10.85
C ALA A 72 12.21 11.06 -10.78
N MET A 73 13.02 10.38 -11.58
CA MET A 73 13.21 8.92 -11.47
C MET A 73 13.82 8.49 -10.12
N ASN A 74 14.38 9.43 -9.35
CA ASN A 74 14.89 9.17 -8.01
C ASN A 74 13.87 9.52 -6.92
N ASP A 75 12.66 9.94 -7.29
CA ASP A 75 11.61 10.22 -6.33
C ASP A 75 11.24 8.96 -5.54
N PRO A 76 10.94 9.12 -4.24
CA PRO A 76 10.78 7.97 -3.37
C PRO A 76 9.62 7.06 -3.80
N GLY A 77 8.49 7.60 -4.25
CA GLY A 77 7.34 6.80 -4.69
C GLY A 77 7.69 5.86 -5.84
N PHE A 78 8.46 6.33 -6.83
CA PHE A 78 8.97 5.49 -7.92
C PHE A 78 9.74 4.28 -7.40
N ASN A 79 10.71 4.54 -6.51
CA ASN A 79 11.57 3.50 -5.97
C ASN A 79 10.86 2.53 -5.02
N GLN A 80 9.73 2.95 -4.44
CA GLN A 80 8.98 2.16 -3.46
C GLN A 80 8.00 1.17 -4.10
N MET A 81 7.57 1.37 -5.35
CA MET A 81 6.65 0.45 -6.04
C MET A 81 7.18 -0.98 -6.15
N LYS A 82 8.51 -1.16 -6.18
CA LYS A 82 9.13 -2.50 -6.18
C LYS A 82 8.75 -3.33 -4.94
N TYR A 83 8.50 -2.68 -3.80
CA TYR A 83 8.16 -3.39 -2.57
C TYR A 83 6.76 -4.00 -2.65
N LEU A 84 5.78 -3.29 -3.19
CA LEU A 84 4.47 -3.86 -3.47
C LEU A 84 4.57 -5.04 -4.44
N LYS A 85 5.30 -4.88 -5.55
CA LYS A 85 5.50 -5.95 -6.53
C LYS A 85 6.14 -7.18 -5.89
N ASN A 86 7.21 -7.00 -5.14
CA ASN A 86 7.91 -8.12 -4.49
C ASN A 86 7.01 -8.83 -3.48
N LEU A 87 6.27 -8.08 -2.65
CA LEU A 87 5.31 -8.66 -1.70
C LEU A 87 4.27 -9.52 -2.43
N MET A 88 3.68 -9.00 -3.50
CA MET A 88 2.63 -9.72 -4.25
C MET A 88 3.17 -10.97 -4.95
N LEU A 89 4.43 -10.99 -5.38
CA LEU A 89 5.07 -12.14 -6.01
C LEU A 89 5.58 -13.18 -5.00
N THR A 90 5.64 -12.85 -3.72
CA THR A 90 6.04 -13.80 -2.66
C THR A 90 4.94 -14.84 -2.40
N PHE A 91 3.69 -14.49 -2.63
CA PHE A 91 2.53 -15.34 -2.35
C PHE A 91 1.87 -15.83 -3.65
N PRO A 92 1.13 -16.96 -3.63
CA PRO A 92 0.39 -17.44 -4.79
C PRO A 92 -0.65 -16.42 -5.27
N PHE A 93 -0.31 -15.65 -6.31
CA PHE A 93 -1.09 -14.49 -6.74
C PHE A 93 -2.46 -14.87 -7.31
N PHE A 94 -2.55 -15.98 -8.07
CA PHE A 94 -3.77 -16.32 -8.82
C PHE A 94 -4.90 -16.88 -7.95
N ILE A 95 -4.60 -17.35 -6.74
CA ILE A 95 -5.63 -17.81 -5.79
C ILE A 95 -6.03 -16.71 -4.79
N ARG A 96 -5.40 -15.56 -4.90
CA ARG A 96 -5.64 -14.42 -4.01
C ARG A 96 -7.01 -13.81 -4.23
N VAL A 97 -7.75 -13.61 -3.16
CA VAL A 97 -9.07 -12.95 -3.16
C VAL A 97 -9.10 -11.79 -2.16
N PRO A 98 -9.69 -10.63 -2.52
CA PRO A 98 -10.02 -9.60 -1.56
C PRO A 98 -11.05 -10.14 -0.56
N ASP A 99 -10.75 -10.02 0.73
CA ASP A 99 -11.70 -10.48 1.77
C ASP A 99 -11.67 -9.56 2.99
N GLN A 100 -12.54 -8.56 2.97
CA GLN A 100 -12.65 -7.58 4.04
C GLN A 100 -13.26 -8.15 5.32
N THR A 101 -13.86 -9.33 5.25
CA THR A 101 -14.46 -10.01 6.41
C THR A 101 -13.41 -10.60 7.37
N ASN A 102 -12.12 -10.57 7.00
CA ASN A 102 -11.02 -10.82 7.95
C ASN A 102 -10.81 -9.65 8.93
N ILE A 103 -11.33 -8.45 8.62
CA ILE A 103 -11.25 -7.30 9.53
C ILE A 103 -12.49 -7.34 10.41
N ALA A 104 -12.33 -7.69 11.67
CA ALA A 104 -13.42 -7.77 12.64
C ALA A 104 -13.81 -6.38 13.14
N GLY A 105 -15.11 -6.21 13.45
CA GLY A 105 -15.65 -4.94 13.92
C GLY A 105 -15.67 -3.85 12.83
N THR A 106 -15.48 -2.60 13.25
CA THR A 106 -15.49 -1.44 12.34
C THR A 106 -14.17 -1.31 11.61
N ASN A 107 -14.18 -1.33 10.28
CA ASN A 107 -12.97 -1.24 9.46
C ASN A 107 -12.41 0.19 9.32
N GLY A 108 -13.02 1.20 9.91
CA GLY A 108 -12.64 2.59 9.67
C GLY A 108 -13.10 3.12 8.30
N GLU A 109 -12.93 4.43 8.12
CA GLU A 109 -13.35 5.15 6.92
C GLU A 109 -12.19 5.93 6.32
N ARG A 110 -12.31 6.31 5.05
CA ARG A 110 -11.30 7.12 4.33
C ARG A 110 -9.89 6.53 4.50
N TYR A 111 -8.97 7.31 5.01
CA TYR A 111 -7.56 6.91 5.19
C TYR A 111 -7.34 5.85 6.29
N ASP A 112 -8.29 5.70 7.20
CA ASP A 112 -8.26 4.65 8.24
C ASP A 112 -8.76 3.29 7.76
N ARG A 113 -9.33 3.23 6.55
CA ARG A 113 -9.80 1.97 5.99
C ARG A 113 -8.64 1.05 5.67
N ALA A 114 -8.56 -0.07 6.38
CA ALA A 114 -7.66 -1.16 6.05
C ALA A 114 -8.22 -2.02 4.91
N ILE A 115 -7.36 -2.60 4.09
CA ILE A 115 -7.74 -3.49 2.98
C ILE A 115 -7.09 -4.85 3.17
N ALA A 116 -7.93 -5.90 3.21
CA ALA A 116 -7.49 -7.27 3.37
C ALA A 116 -7.61 -8.08 2.07
N THR A 117 -6.61 -8.91 1.83
CA THR A 117 -6.61 -9.90 0.75
C THR A 117 -5.94 -11.18 1.25
N ARG A 118 -6.40 -12.36 0.79
CA ARG A 118 -5.88 -13.64 1.27
C ARG A 118 -5.80 -14.70 0.17
N GLY A 119 -4.98 -15.71 0.40
CA GLY A 119 -5.10 -17.03 -0.19
C GLY A 119 -5.73 -18.01 0.81
N ASP A 120 -5.42 -19.29 0.64
CA ASP A 120 -5.91 -20.34 1.55
C ASP A 120 -5.07 -20.38 2.84
N ASP A 121 -3.77 -20.12 2.74
CA ASP A 121 -2.75 -20.29 3.80
C ASP A 121 -2.06 -18.97 4.20
N TYR A 122 -2.48 -17.83 3.64
CA TYR A 122 -1.95 -16.52 3.98
C TYR A 122 -3.01 -15.43 3.99
N LEU A 123 -2.76 -14.39 4.78
CA LEU A 123 -3.54 -13.15 4.84
C LEU A 123 -2.59 -11.95 4.79
N LEU A 124 -2.94 -10.96 3.97
CA LEU A 124 -2.26 -9.67 3.88
C LEU A 124 -3.27 -8.57 4.21
N VAL A 125 -2.94 -7.70 5.16
CA VAL A 125 -3.80 -6.55 5.51
C VAL A 125 -2.99 -5.27 5.44
N TYR A 126 -3.31 -4.42 4.47
CA TYR A 126 -2.69 -3.10 4.34
C TYR A 126 -3.38 -2.09 5.25
N ASN A 127 -2.60 -1.36 6.03
CA ASN A 127 -3.03 -0.32 6.95
C ASN A 127 -2.20 0.96 6.71
N TYR A 128 -2.85 1.99 6.18
CA TYR A 128 -2.18 3.25 5.79
C TYR A 128 -1.78 4.12 6.99
N THR A 129 -2.56 4.10 8.06
CA THR A 129 -2.37 5.00 9.20
C THR A 129 -1.70 4.35 10.40
N GLY A 130 -1.48 3.04 10.38
CA GLY A 130 -0.94 2.32 11.54
C GLY A 130 -1.92 2.20 12.71
N ARG A 131 -3.24 2.44 12.48
CA ARG A 131 -4.25 2.27 13.53
C ARG A 131 -4.32 0.82 14.04
N PRO A 132 -4.83 0.58 15.27
CA PRO A 132 -5.11 -0.78 15.72
C PRO A 132 -6.20 -1.43 14.84
N MET A 133 -6.07 -2.73 14.61
CA MET A 133 -7.00 -3.53 13.82
C MET A 133 -7.33 -4.83 14.56
N GLN A 134 -8.62 -5.20 14.58
CA GLN A 134 -9.06 -6.53 15.01
C GLN A 134 -9.11 -7.44 13.79
N ILE A 135 -8.31 -8.51 13.77
CA ILE A 135 -8.16 -9.39 12.60
C ILE A 135 -8.60 -10.81 12.96
N ASP A 136 -9.51 -11.35 12.17
CA ASP A 136 -9.98 -12.73 12.28
C ASP A 136 -9.09 -13.67 11.48
N LEU A 137 -8.33 -14.51 12.17
CA LEU A 137 -7.37 -15.45 11.60
C LEU A 137 -7.98 -16.82 11.25
N ARG A 138 -9.26 -17.06 11.53
CA ARG A 138 -9.92 -18.37 11.33
C ARG A 138 -10.15 -18.71 9.86
N LYS A 139 -9.99 -17.74 8.95
CA LYS A 139 -10.30 -17.90 7.52
C LYS A 139 -9.14 -18.39 6.66
N ILE A 140 -7.97 -18.50 7.22
CA ILE A 140 -6.81 -19.12 6.58
C ILE A 140 -6.51 -20.45 7.27
N SER A 141 -5.92 -21.38 6.53
CA SER A 141 -5.63 -22.76 6.98
C SER A 141 -4.73 -22.81 8.22
N GLY A 142 -4.68 -23.99 8.84
CA GLY A 142 -3.85 -24.25 10.01
C GLY A 142 -4.47 -23.82 11.33
N THR A 143 -3.88 -24.29 12.43
CA THR A 143 -4.31 -23.98 13.80
C THR A 143 -3.43 -22.93 14.48
N ARG A 144 -2.21 -22.79 14.01
CA ARG A 144 -1.27 -21.75 14.45
C ARG A 144 -0.84 -20.91 13.28
N LYS A 145 -0.66 -19.61 13.53
CA LYS A 145 -0.32 -18.61 12.53
C LYS A 145 0.95 -17.88 12.93
N SER A 146 1.85 -17.69 11.99
CA SER A 146 2.98 -16.78 12.15
C SER A 146 2.63 -15.42 11.56
N ALA A 147 3.01 -14.33 12.23
CA ALA A 147 2.70 -12.99 11.79
C ALA A 147 3.91 -12.07 11.75
N TRP A 148 3.90 -11.15 10.78
CA TRP A 148 4.95 -10.15 10.55
C TRP A 148 4.35 -8.80 10.20
N TRP A 149 5.07 -7.74 10.54
CA TRP A 149 4.90 -6.45 9.89
C TRP A 149 5.82 -6.33 8.69
N TYR A 150 5.27 -5.84 7.60
CA TYR A 150 6.00 -5.46 6.39
C TYR A 150 5.85 -3.96 6.19
N THR A 151 6.97 -3.22 6.24
CA THR A 151 6.96 -1.78 6.03
C THR A 151 6.85 -1.48 4.54
N ALA A 152 5.76 -0.84 4.11
CA ALA A 152 5.49 -0.58 2.69
C ALA A 152 6.52 0.36 2.05
N LYS A 153 7.15 1.21 2.84
CA LYS A 153 8.15 2.20 2.42
C LYS A 153 9.50 1.59 2.02
N ASP A 154 9.96 0.55 2.70
CA ASP A 154 11.32 0.01 2.52
C ASP A 154 11.40 -1.51 2.45
N GLY A 155 10.28 -2.20 2.55
CA GLY A 155 10.20 -3.65 2.43
C GLY A 155 10.75 -4.43 3.62
N LYS A 156 10.99 -3.77 4.77
CA LYS A 156 11.47 -4.46 5.97
C LYS A 156 10.40 -5.38 6.53
N LEU A 157 10.85 -6.56 6.99
CA LEU A 157 10.04 -7.52 7.71
C LEU A 157 10.42 -7.54 9.19
N GLU A 158 9.40 -7.52 10.05
CA GLU A 158 9.53 -7.66 11.49
C GLU A 158 8.60 -8.78 11.97
N TYR A 159 9.16 -9.83 12.54
CA TYR A 159 8.38 -10.92 13.12
C TYR A 159 7.74 -10.47 14.42
N ILE A 160 6.43 -10.69 14.57
CA ILE A 160 5.66 -10.24 15.73
C ILE A 160 5.12 -11.38 16.60
N GLY A 161 5.19 -12.61 16.13
CA GLY A 161 4.82 -13.75 16.96
C GLY A 161 3.99 -14.80 16.25
N THR A 162 3.57 -15.78 17.06
CA THR A 162 2.69 -16.87 16.67
C THR A 162 1.36 -16.74 17.41
N PHE A 163 0.27 -16.90 16.69
CA PHE A 163 -1.10 -16.73 17.16
C PHE A 163 -1.90 -18.00 16.91
N ASP A 164 -2.91 -18.27 17.74
CA ASP A 164 -3.91 -19.29 17.51
C ASP A 164 -5.05 -18.80 16.60
N ASN A 165 -5.95 -19.70 16.24
CA ASN A 165 -7.16 -19.33 15.52
C ASN A 165 -8.07 -18.48 16.41
N GLY A 166 -8.33 -17.24 15.99
CA GLY A 166 -9.13 -16.31 16.75
C GLY A 166 -9.17 -14.93 16.11
N ILE A 167 -9.73 -14.00 16.87
CA ILE A 167 -9.65 -12.58 16.57
C ILE A 167 -8.59 -11.97 17.46
N HIS A 168 -7.59 -11.34 16.85
CA HIS A 168 -6.47 -10.70 17.56
C HIS A 168 -6.35 -9.24 17.16
N GLU A 169 -5.89 -8.43 18.11
CA GLU A 169 -5.57 -7.05 17.85
C GLU A 169 -4.12 -6.94 17.34
N PHE A 170 -3.96 -6.17 16.26
CA PHE A 170 -2.66 -5.84 15.68
C PHE A 170 -2.51 -4.33 15.55
N GLN A 171 -1.44 -3.81 16.11
CA GLN A 171 -1.02 -2.42 15.93
C GLN A 171 0.50 -2.37 15.78
N HIS A 172 0.96 -1.65 14.75
CA HIS A 172 2.39 -1.42 14.59
C HIS A 172 2.90 -0.45 15.66
N HIS A 173 4.08 -0.71 16.22
CA HIS A 173 4.65 0.07 17.34
C HIS A 173 4.98 1.53 16.98
N SER A 174 5.11 1.87 15.69
CA SER A 174 5.29 3.26 15.24
C SER A 174 4.06 4.15 15.44
N GLY A 175 2.93 3.57 15.82
CA GLY A 175 1.73 4.29 16.19
C GLY A 175 0.91 4.83 15.01
N TYR A 176 -0.12 5.60 15.34
CA TYR A 176 -1.07 6.16 14.39
C TYR A 176 -0.55 7.45 13.76
N ASN A 177 -0.35 7.44 12.45
CA ASN A 177 -0.01 8.61 11.64
C ASN A 177 -0.24 8.35 10.14
N SER A 178 -0.75 9.32 9.40
CA SER A 178 -0.89 9.23 7.93
C SER A 178 0.46 8.98 7.27
N GLY A 179 0.50 8.01 6.35
CA GLY A 179 1.73 7.60 5.67
C GLY A 179 2.65 6.68 6.49
N ASN A 180 2.19 6.24 7.66
CA ASN A 180 2.84 5.21 8.47
C ASN A 180 2.31 3.83 8.06
N ASP A 181 2.50 3.52 6.80
CA ASP A 181 1.85 2.41 6.12
C ASP A 181 2.61 1.09 6.25
N HIS A 182 1.87 0.08 6.70
CA HIS A 182 2.37 -1.27 6.91
C HIS A 182 1.40 -2.31 6.35
N VAL A 183 1.93 -3.47 6.02
CA VAL A 183 1.15 -4.68 5.75
C VAL A 183 1.34 -5.65 6.90
N LEU A 184 0.25 -6.06 7.53
CA LEU A 184 0.25 -7.25 8.36
C LEU A 184 0.27 -8.46 7.43
N ILE A 185 1.27 -9.30 7.57
CA ILE A 185 1.39 -10.60 6.90
C ILE A 185 1.11 -11.66 7.94
N VAL A 186 0.19 -12.57 7.64
CA VAL A 186 -0.08 -13.76 8.47
C VAL A 186 -0.03 -14.98 7.56
N THR A 187 0.67 -16.02 8.00
CA THR A 187 0.73 -17.31 7.29
C THR A 187 0.40 -18.46 8.22
N ASP A 188 -0.03 -19.58 7.65
CA ASP A 188 -0.02 -20.87 8.33
C ASP A 188 1.42 -21.22 8.78
N SER A 189 1.58 -21.83 9.96
CA SER A 189 2.89 -22.13 10.57
C SER A 189 3.25 -23.60 10.45
#